data_16e0e07f2d5cccb2b6ca97fba3536286
#
_entry.id   16e0e07f2d5cccb2b6ca97fba3536286
#
_cell.length_a   1.000
_cell.length_b   1.000
_cell.length_c   1.000
_cell.angle_alpha   90.00
_cell.angle_beta   90.00
_cell.angle_gamma   90.00
#
_symmetry.space_group_name_H-M   'P 1'
#
loop_
_entity.id
_entity.type
_entity.pdbx_description
1 polymer ?
#
loop_
_entity_poly.entity_id
_entity_poly.type
_entity_poly.pdbx_seq_one_letter_code
_entity_poly.pdbx_strand_id
1 'polypeptide(L)'
;MSRADLGKDPEEVSSMFDGVAKRYDLVNDLLSLGQTKRWRKKVQTIINPTPGMKILDVAAGPGSSSEPLFKAGADVTSLDFSEGMLAQGRKARPYLKFVKGDALNLPFGENEFDVTTISFGLRNTHDYRKALQEALRVTKVGGRMVIVEFSTPTFAPFRIVYMNYLMKLLPKLARKTSSNPAAYVYLAESIRAWPNQEQLAAEMSGAGWRNPSWVNLTGGVVAVHTVIKGS
;
A
#
# COMPACT_ATOMS: atom_id res chain seq x y z
N MET A 1 2.96 -18.29 -17.67
CA MET A 1 3.15 -17.44 -16.48
C MET A 1 2.10 -17.89 -15.47
N SER A 2 2.54 -18.34 -14.30
CA SER A 2 1.62 -18.66 -13.20
C SER A 2 0.88 -17.38 -12.80
N ARG A 3 -0.37 -17.54 -12.39
CA ARG A 3 -1.18 -16.43 -11.89
C ARG A 3 -0.90 -16.31 -10.39
N ALA A 4 -0.52 -15.11 -9.91
CA ALA A 4 -0.53 -14.84 -8.48
C ALA A 4 -1.92 -15.15 -7.90
N ASP A 5 -1.96 -15.90 -6.81
CA ASP A 5 -3.18 -16.31 -6.13
C ASP A 5 -3.22 -15.78 -4.68
N LEU A 6 -4.22 -16.19 -3.91
CA LEU A 6 -4.35 -15.76 -2.51
C LEU A 6 -3.30 -16.39 -1.58
N GLY A 7 -2.47 -17.33 -2.04
CA GLY A 7 -1.28 -17.81 -1.34
C GLY A 7 -0.18 -16.77 -1.29
N LYS A 8 -0.23 -15.79 -2.22
CA LYS A 8 0.65 -14.61 -2.28
C LYS A 8 2.13 -14.97 -2.26
N ASP A 9 2.50 -15.97 -3.08
CA ASP A 9 3.90 -16.29 -3.27
C ASP A 9 4.69 -15.03 -3.69
N PRO A 10 5.77 -14.67 -2.99
CA PRO A 10 6.47 -13.40 -3.22
C PRO A 10 7.02 -13.27 -4.64
N GLU A 11 7.50 -14.37 -5.27
CA GLU A 11 8.05 -14.34 -6.63
C GLU A 11 6.95 -14.17 -7.67
N GLU A 12 5.78 -14.82 -7.50
CA GLU A 12 4.64 -14.66 -8.39
C GLU A 12 4.06 -13.25 -8.30
N VAL A 13 3.92 -12.71 -7.08
CA VAL A 13 3.44 -11.34 -6.85
C VAL A 13 4.42 -10.33 -7.46
N SER A 14 5.74 -10.48 -7.22
CA SER A 14 6.76 -9.60 -7.80
C SER A 14 6.72 -9.64 -9.33
N SER A 15 6.71 -10.84 -9.93
CA SER A 15 6.64 -11.01 -11.40
C SER A 15 5.38 -10.37 -12.00
N MET A 16 4.24 -10.46 -11.32
CA MET A 16 3.01 -9.80 -11.74
C MET A 16 3.17 -8.27 -11.74
N PHE A 17 3.78 -7.70 -10.70
CA PHE A 17 4.02 -6.26 -10.60
C PHE A 17 5.09 -5.78 -11.58
N ASP A 18 6.15 -6.55 -11.82
CA ASP A 18 7.15 -6.26 -12.85
C ASP A 18 6.50 -6.12 -14.24
N GLY A 19 5.52 -6.98 -14.55
CA GLY A 19 4.78 -6.94 -15.82
C GLY A 19 3.92 -5.68 -16.02
N VAL A 20 3.53 -5.00 -14.94
CA VAL A 20 2.69 -3.77 -14.99
C VAL A 20 3.44 -2.50 -14.61
N ALA A 21 4.71 -2.58 -14.22
CA ALA A 21 5.48 -1.47 -13.65
C ALA A 21 5.47 -0.21 -14.53
N LYS A 22 5.60 -0.36 -15.86
CA LYS A 22 5.60 0.77 -16.81
C LYS A 22 4.28 1.54 -16.88
N ARG A 23 3.16 0.93 -16.51
CA ARG A 23 1.81 1.51 -16.59
C ARG A 23 1.12 1.55 -15.22
N TYR A 24 1.87 1.30 -14.15
CA TYR A 24 1.34 1.14 -12.80
C TYR A 24 0.48 2.34 -12.35
N ASP A 25 0.99 3.57 -12.49
CA ASP A 25 0.25 4.78 -12.13
C ASP A 25 -1.01 4.98 -12.99
N LEU A 26 -0.93 4.70 -14.29
CA LEU A 26 -2.08 4.80 -15.21
C LEU A 26 -3.17 3.78 -14.86
N VAL A 27 -2.77 2.54 -14.55
CA VAL A 27 -3.70 1.48 -14.16
C VAL A 27 -4.39 1.84 -12.83
N ASN A 28 -3.65 2.33 -11.86
CA ASN A 28 -4.20 2.77 -10.58
C ASN A 28 -5.15 3.97 -10.73
N ASP A 29 -4.82 4.95 -11.57
CA ASP A 29 -5.71 6.08 -11.85
C ASP A 29 -7.02 5.63 -12.51
N LEU A 30 -6.96 4.67 -13.43
CA LEU A 30 -8.15 4.11 -14.07
C LEU A 30 -9.02 3.34 -13.06
N LEU A 31 -8.39 2.47 -12.24
CA LEU A 31 -9.09 1.67 -11.22
C LEU A 31 -9.72 2.51 -10.13
N SER A 32 -9.09 3.61 -9.77
CA SER A 32 -9.59 4.56 -8.78
C SER A 32 -10.59 5.58 -9.33
N LEU A 33 -10.93 5.50 -10.62
CA LEU A 33 -11.73 6.52 -11.31
C LEU A 33 -11.15 7.93 -11.10
N GLY A 34 -9.80 8.06 -11.17
CA GLY A 34 -9.09 9.34 -10.98
C GLY A 34 -8.99 9.81 -9.52
N GLN A 35 -9.40 9.01 -8.53
CA GLN A 35 -9.34 9.41 -7.12
C GLN A 35 -7.93 9.33 -6.52
N THR A 36 -6.97 8.64 -7.16
CA THR A 36 -5.61 8.41 -6.63
C THR A 36 -4.93 9.70 -6.17
N LYS A 37 -5.04 10.78 -6.95
CA LYS A 37 -4.44 12.08 -6.58
C LYS A 37 -5.05 12.67 -5.31
N ARG A 38 -6.38 12.56 -5.14
CA ARG A 38 -7.09 13.03 -3.93
C ARG A 38 -6.71 12.20 -2.73
N TRP A 39 -6.62 10.88 -2.88
CA TRP A 39 -6.19 9.98 -1.82
C TRP A 39 -4.75 10.28 -1.39
N ARG A 40 -3.81 10.41 -2.32
CA ARG A 40 -2.41 10.77 -2.03
C ARG A 40 -2.31 12.09 -1.26
N LYS A 41 -3.06 13.14 -1.67
CA LYS A 41 -3.10 14.41 -0.95
C LYS A 41 -3.62 14.25 0.48
N LYS A 42 -4.68 13.46 0.68
CA LYS A 42 -5.23 13.19 2.01
C LYS A 42 -4.23 12.42 2.89
N VAL A 43 -3.55 11.43 2.33
CA VAL A 43 -2.49 10.65 3.00
C VAL A 43 -1.34 11.57 3.41
N GLN A 44 -0.87 12.43 2.51
CA GLN A 44 0.16 13.43 2.82
C GLN A 44 -0.27 14.35 3.99
N THR A 45 -1.53 14.79 4.00
CA THR A 45 -2.08 15.58 5.12
C THR A 45 -2.07 14.80 6.44
N ILE A 46 -2.40 13.49 6.41
CA ILE A 46 -2.40 12.63 7.61
C ILE A 46 -0.97 12.36 8.10
N ILE A 47 -0.05 12.07 7.18
CA ILE A 47 1.36 11.89 7.51
C ILE A 47 1.97 13.21 8.01
N ASN A 48 1.50 14.36 7.50
CA ASN A 48 2.00 15.68 7.85
C ASN A 48 3.55 15.73 7.89
N PRO A 49 4.22 15.45 6.75
CA PRO A 49 5.67 15.39 6.70
C PRO A 49 6.29 16.74 7.00
N THR A 50 7.40 16.73 7.75
CA THR A 50 8.17 17.93 8.08
C THR A 50 9.61 17.79 7.58
N PRO A 51 10.35 18.91 7.37
CA PRO A 51 11.75 18.84 6.95
C PRO A 51 12.60 17.95 7.88
N GLY A 52 13.35 17.03 7.30
CA GLY A 52 14.22 16.10 8.04
C GLY A 52 13.52 14.93 8.72
N MET A 53 12.17 14.84 8.68
CA MET A 53 11.43 13.67 9.19
C MET A 53 11.83 12.41 8.41
N LYS A 54 12.31 11.37 9.09
CA LYS A 54 12.68 10.09 8.47
C LYS A 54 11.44 9.23 8.22
N ILE A 55 11.14 8.98 6.95
CA ILE A 55 9.97 8.20 6.55
C ILE A 55 10.42 6.97 5.76
N LEU A 56 9.96 5.78 6.17
CA LEU A 56 10.07 4.56 5.39
C LEU A 56 8.73 4.31 4.66
N ASP A 57 8.76 4.33 3.34
CA ASP A 57 7.63 3.93 2.49
C ASP A 57 7.87 2.49 2.03
N VAL A 58 7.09 1.56 2.59
CA VAL A 58 7.18 0.11 2.34
C VAL A 58 6.27 -0.27 1.20
N ALA A 59 6.74 -1.14 0.30
CA ALA A 59 6.08 -1.47 -0.96
C ALA A 59 5.78 -0.20 -1.79
N ALA A 60 6.79 0.66 -1.89
CA ALA A 60 6.68 1.98 -2.49
C ALA A 60 6.48 1.95 -4.03
N GLY A 61 6.70 0.78 -4.64
CA GLY A 61 6.65 0.63 -6.08
C GLY A 61 7.62 1.60 -6.79
N PRO A 62 7.14 2.35 -7.81
CA PRO A 62 7.98 3.32 -8.50
C PRO A 62 8.12 4.67 -7.74
N GLY A 63 7.72 4.74 -6.45
CA GLY A 63 7.89 5.91 -5.58
C GLY A 63 6.81 6.98 -5.70
N SER A 64 5.64 6.64 -6.26
CA SER A 64 4.55 7.61 -6.45
C SER A 64 3.91 8.07 -5.14
N SER A 65 3.98 7.27 -4.08
CA SER A 65 3.59 7.60 -2.69
C SER A 65 4.68 8.37 -1.96
N SER A 66 5.94 8.05 -2.23
CA SER A 66 7.12 8.67 -1.62
C SER A 66 7.36 10.10 -2.09
N GLU A 67 7.12 10.37 -3.38
CA GLU A 67 7.44 11.66 -4.00
C GLU A 67 6.82 12.88 -3.32
N PRO A 68 5.51 12.91 -2.97
CA PRO A 68 4.92 14.06 -2.28
C PRO A 68 5.48 14.26 -0.85
N LEU A 69 5.91 13.18 -0.19
CA LEU A 69 6.53 13.25 1.13
C LEU A 69 7.94 13.86 1.05
N PHE A 70 8.73 13.42 0.06
CA PHE A 70 10.04 14.00 -0.24
C PHE A 70 9.94 15.48 -0.61
N LYS A 71 8.99 15.86 -1.48
CA LYS A 71 8.77 17.27 -1.87
C LYS A 71 8.36 18.16 -0.71
N ALA A 72 7.82 17.60 0.36
CA ALA A 72 7.55 18.31 1.61
C ALA A 72 8.77 18.43 2.53
N GLY A 73 9.94 17.93 2.11
CA GLY A 73 11.22 18.06 2.83
C GLY A 73 11.56 16.87 3.73
N ALA A 74 10.76 15.80 3.75
CA ALA A 74 11.10 14.61 4.53
C ALA A 74 12.27 13.82 3.90
N ASP A 75 13.04 13.14 4.74
CA ASP A 75 14.03 12.13 4.33
C ASP A 75 13.31 10.79 4.10
N VAL A 76 13.01 10.49 2.84
CA VAL A 76 12.18 9.34 2.46
C VAL A 76 13.03 8.21 1.92
N THR A 77 12.92 7.04 2.53
CA THR A 77 13.44 5.78 1.98
C THR A 77 12.29 4.98 1.39
N SER A 78 12.35 4.72 0.08
CA SER A 78 11.35 3.95 -0.67
C SER A 78 11.81 2.51 -0.81
N LEU A 79 11.15 1.56 -0.12
CA LEU A 79 11.51 0.15 -0.14
C LEU A 79 10.49 -0.63 -0.95
N ASP A 80 10.96 -1.52 -1.82
CA ASP A 80 10.11 -2.47 -2.54
C ASP A 80 10.82 -3.81 -2.77
N PHE A 81 10.05 -4.88 -2.90
CA PHE A 81 10.55 -6.21 -3.21
C PHE A 81 10.83 -6.40 -4.72
N SER A 82 10.04 -5.73 -5.59
CA SER A 82 10.10 -5.84 -7.04
C SER A 82 11.22 -4.97 -7.61
N GLU A 83 12.24 -5.61 -8.22
CA GLU A 83 13.32 -4.87 -8.88
C GLU A 83 12.85 -4.10 -10.11
N GLY A 84 11.83 -4.59 -10.83
CA GLY A 84 11.23 -3.90 -11.96
C GLY A 84 10.56 -2.59 -11.54
N MET A 85 9.86 -2.58 -10.39
CA MET A 85 9.29 -1.36 -9.80
C MET A 85 10.37 -0.37 -9.39
N LEU A 86 11.42 -0.84 -8.71
CA LEU A 86 12.55 0.01 -8.27
C LEU A 86 13.29 0.61 -9.46
N ALA A 87 13.56 -0.18 -10.52
CA ALA A 87 14.21 0.30 -11.73
C ALA A 87 13.39 1.40 -12.43
N GLN A 88 12.08 1.21 -12.51
CA GLN A 88 11.17 2.25 -13.04
C GLN A 88 11.18 3.50 -12.14
N GLY A 89 11.19 3.31 -10.82
CA GLY A 89 11.27 4.39 -9.86
C GLY A 89 12.55 5.22 -9.99
N ARG A 90 13.71 4.58 -10.01
CA ARG A 90 15.02 5.21 -10.19
C ARG A 90 15.09 6.01 -11.49
N LYS A 91 14.46 5.51 -12.55
CA LYS A 91 14.38 6.22 -13.84
C LYS A 91 13.46 7.45 -13.79
N ALA A 92 12.28 7.31 -13.17
CA ALA A 92 11.27 8.37 -13.14
C ALA A 92 11.54 9.44 -12.07
N ARG A 93 12.15 9.02 -10.94
CA ARG A 93 12.38 9.83 -9.72
C ARG A 93 13.80 9.62 -9.17
N PRO A 94 14.86 10.00 -9.93
CA PRO A 94 16.26 9.72 -9.55
C PRO A 94 16.70 10.38 -8.25
N TYR A 95 15.92 11.33 -7.74
CA TYR A 95 16.16 12.04 -6.49
C TYR A 95 15.61 11.30 -5.25
N LEU A 96 14.84 10.24 -5.42
CA LEU A 96 14.37 9.40 -4.31
C LEU A 96 15.38 8.30 -3.99
N LYS A 97 15.46 7.95 -2.71
CA LYS A 97 16.25 6.81 -2.24
C LYS A 97 15.46 5.52 -2.36
N PHE A 98 15.88 4.63 -3.26
CA PHE A 98 15.25 3.33 -3.47
C PHE A 98 16.10 2.20 -2.89
N VAL A 99 15.48 1.34 -2.08
CA VAL A 99 16.09 0.18 -1.43
C VAL A 99 15.30 -1.07 -1.81
N LYS A 100 15.99 -2.13 -2.23
CA LYS A 100 15.39 -3.44 -2.39
C LYS A 100 15.29 -4.12 -1.04
N GLY A 101 14.10 -4.62 -0.68
CA GLY A 101 13.92 -5.33 0.59
C GLY A 101 12.55 -5.99 0.70
N ASP A 102 12.45 -6.88 1.68
CA ASP A 102 11.23 -7.58 2.02
C ASP A 102 10.55 -6.87 3.21
N ALA A 103 9.26 -6.59 3.10
CA ALA A 103 8.45 -6.04 4.19
C ALA A 103 8.41 -6.95 5.44
N LEU A 104 8.67 -8.25 5.26
CA LEU A 104 8.69 -9.24 6.34
C LEU A 104 10.05 -9.34 7.05
N ASN A 105 11.08 -8.71 6.50
CA ASN A 105 12.43 -8.65 7.06
C ASN A 105 13.12 -7.36 6.59
N LEU A 106 12.74 -6.25 7.21
CA LEU A 106 13.22 -4.92 6.82
C LEU A 106 14.71 -4.75 7.11
N PRO A 107 15.54 -4.34 6.12
CA PRO A 107 16.99 -4.22 6.26
C PRO A 107 17.41 -2.93 6.99
N PHE A 108 16.73 -2.62 8.10
CA PHE A 108 16.95 -1.42 8.91
C PHE A 108 17.04 -1.78 10.40
N GLY A 109 17.68 -0.90 11.16
CA GLY A 109 17.79 -1.01 12.61
C GLY A 109 16.46 -0.75 13.34
N GLU A 110 16.42 -1.08 14.62
CA GLU A 110 15.29 -0.72 15.48
C GLU A 110 15.24 0.80 15.67
N ASN A 111 14.01 1.34 15.76
CA ASN A 111 13.79 2.76 16.10
C ASN A 111 14.50 3.75 15.14
N GLU A 112 14.51 3.46 13.85
CA GLU A 112 15.22 4.28 12.86
C GLU A 112 14.34 5.37 12.24
N PHE A 113 13.04 5.11 12.05
CA PHE A 113 12.10 5.98 11.32
C PHE A 113 11.10 6.67 12.25
N ASP A 114 10.76 7.91 11.94
CA ASP A 114 9.71 8.67 12.63
C ASP A 114 8.32 8.20 12.17
N VAL A 115 8.21 7.84 10.89
CA VAL A 115 6.99 7.31 10.27
C VAL A 115 7.33 6.13 9.36
N THR A 116 6.55 5.06 9.47
CA THR A 116 6.48 4.02 8.43
C THR A 116 5.15 4.15 7.70
N THR A 117 5.14 3.95 6.39
CA THR A 117 3.90 3.96 5.61
C THR A 117 3.90 2.82 4.60
N ILE A 118 2.72 2.32 4.27
CA ILE A 118 2.51 1.35 3.22
C ILE A 118 1.22 1.69 2.48
N SER A 119 1.30 1.81 1.14
CA SER A 119 0.16 2.21 0.31
C SER A 119 -0.16 1.13 -0.72
N PHE A 120 -1.32 0.46 -0.56
CA PHE A 120 -1.84 -0.58 -1.46
C PHE A 120 -0.91 -1.80 -1.63
N GLY A 121 0.02 -1.99 -0.68
CA GLY A 121 1.01 -3.07 -0.69
C GLY A 121 0.76 -4.16 0.35
N LEU A 122 0.18 -3.81 1.51
CA LEU A 122 0.09 -4.72 2.65
C LEU A 122 -0.74 -5.97 2.35
N ARG A 123 -1.85 -5.85 1.61
CA ARG A 123 -2.69 -6.98 1.22
C ARG A 123 -1.99 -7.99 0.31
N ASN A 124 -0.88 -7.61 -0.31
CA ASN A 124 -0.11 -8.45 -1.22
C ASN A 124 1.01 -9.22 -0.52
N THR A 125 1.28 -8.95 0.75
CA THR A 125 2.23 -9.73 1.55
C THR A 125 1.60 -11.05 1.97
N HIS A 126 2.37 -12.13 1.98
CA HIS A 126 1.89 -13.44 2.41
C HIS A 126 1.66 -13.50 3.92
N ASP A 127 2.40 -12.71 4.69
CA ASP A 127 2.23 -12.55 6.14
C ASP A 127 2.22 -11.05 6.51
N TYR A 128 1.06 -10.41 6.38
CA TYR A 128 0.94 -9.00 6.74
C TYR A 128 1.10 -8.73 8.23
N ARG A 129 0.88 -9.73 9.12
CA ARG A 129 1.11 -9.58 10.56
C ARG A 129 2.59 -9.43 10.85
N LYS A 130 3.42 -10.23 10.19
CA LYS A 130 4.88 -10.10 10.28
C LYS A 130 5.35 -8.75 9.74
N ALA A 131 4.79 -8.29 8.62
CA ALA A 131 5.10 -6.96 8.09
C ALA A 131 4.73 -5.83 9.07
N LEU A 132 3.60 -5.94 9.79
CA LEU A 132 3.22 -4.99 10.84
C LEU A 132 4.20 -5.01 12.02
N GLN A 133 4.73 -6.17 12.41
CA GLN A 133 5.73 -6.31 13.47
C GLN A 133 7.08 -5.72 13.05
N GLU A 134 7.52 -5.96 11.82
CA GLU A 134 8.76 -5.39 11.29
C GLU A 134 8.66 -3.85 11.18
N ALA A 135 7.52 -3.33 10.69
CA ALA A 135 7.26 -1.91 10.70
C ALA A 135 7.30 -1.32 12.12
N LEU A 136 6.74 -2.04 13.12
CA LEU A 136 6.82 -1.64 14.53
C LEU A 136 8.27 -1.60 15.00
N ARG A 137 9.07 -2.61 14.68
CA ARG A 137 10.46 -2.70 15.09
C ARG A 137 11.27 -1.49 14.62
N VAL A 138 11.16 -1.15 13.33
CA VAL A 138 11.95 -0.07 12.73
C VAL A 138 11.43 1.34 13.02
N THR A 139 10.18 1.48 13.46
CA THR A 139 9.61 2.77 13.86
C THR A 139 10.08 3.16 15.25
N LYS A 140 10.39 4.44 15.46
CA LYS A 140 10.79 5.00 16.77
C LYS A 140 9.64 4.92 17.77
N VAL A 141 9.96 4.84 19.06
CA VAL A 141 8.99 5.05 20.13
C VAL A 141 8.34 6.43 19.98
N GLY A 142 7.02 6.50 20.06
CA GLY A 142 6.23 7.70 19.75
C GLY A 142 6.05 7.97 18.26
N GLY A 143 6.76 7.25 17.39
CA GLY A 143 6.57 7.27 15.94
C GLY A 143 5.27 6.56 15.54
N ARG A 144 4.91 6.66 14.28
CA ARG A 144 3.61 6.16 13.80
C ARG A 144 3.72 5.36 12.51
N MET A 145 2.73 4.50 12.29
CA MET A 145 2.53 3.84 11.00
C MET A 145 1.25 4.35 10.34
N VAL A 146 1.30 4.57 9.04
CA VAL A 146 0.14 4.96 8.22
C VAL A 146 -0.06 3.93 7.11
N ILE A 147 -1.19 3.25 7.13
CA ILE A 147 -1.56 2.23 6.12
C ILE A 147 -2.68 2.78 5.26
N VAL A 148 -2.47 2.78 3.95
CA VAL A 148 -3.48 3.09 2.94
C VAL A 148 -3.83 1.82 2.21
N GLU A 149 -5.05 1.34 2.35
CA GLU A 149 -5.44 0.08 1.70
C GLU A 149 -6.92 0.09 1.31
N PHE A 150 -7.26 -0.75 0.33
CA PHE A 150 -8.65 -1.04 0.04
C PHE A 150 -9.35 -1.58 1.27
N SER A 151 -10.64 -1.29 1.38
CA SER A 151 -11.43 -1.72 2.52
C SER A 151 -12.89 -1.93 2.12
N THR A 152 -13.74 -2.14 3.10
CA THR A 152 -15.16 -2.42 2.88
C THR A 152 -15.98 -1.13 2.95
N PRO A 153 -16.72 -0.74 1.90
CA PRO A 153 -17.63 0.41 1.97
C PRO A 153 -18.61 0.30 3.12
N THR A 154 -18.76 1.40 3.86
CA THR A 154 -19.55 1.43 5.11
C THR A 154 -21.05 1.51 4.86
N PHE A 155 -21.50 2.13 3.75
CA PHE A 155 -22.91 2.20 3.37
C PHE A 155 -23.33 0.96 2.58
N ALA A 156 -24.24 0.15 3.12
CA ALA A 156 -24.58 -1.17 2.60
C ALA A 156 -25.05 -1.18 1.13
N PRO A 157 -25.95 -0.29 0.64
CA PRO A 157 -26.33 -0.27 -0.76
C PRO A 157 -25.13 0.02 -1.69
N PHE A 158 -24.28 0.95 -1.33
CA PHE A 158 -23.06 1.26 -2.10
C PHE A 158 -22.09 0.08 -2.09
N ARG A 159 -21.93 -0.61 -0.97
CA ARG A 159 -21.10 -1.82 -0.87
C ARG A 159 -21.55 -2.91 -1.85
N ILE A 160 -22.86 -3.16 -1.97
CA ILE A 160 -23.39 -4.15 -2.90
C ILE A 160 -23.04 -3.78 -4.35
N VAL A 161 -23.23 -2.51 -4.73
CA VAL A 161 -22.92 -2.01 -6.08
C VAL A 161 -21.40 -2.09 -6.34
N TYR A 162 -20.59 -1.66 -5.40
CA TYR A 162 -19.12 -1.70 -5.51
C TYR A 162 -18.58 -3.12 -5.64
N MET A 163 -19.07 -4.04 -4.80
CA MET A 163 -18.64 -5.45 -4.86
C MET A 163 -19.06 -6.13 -6.16
N ASN A 164 -20.26 -5.84 -6.68
CA ASN A 164 -20.68 -6.33 -8.00
C ASN A 164 -19.80 -5.75 -9.14
N TYR A 165 -19.46 -4.45 -9.07
CA TYR A 165 -18.52 -3.84 -9.99
C TYR A 165 -17.16 -4.55 -9.93
N LEU A 166 -16.58 -4.68 -8.75
CA LEU A 166 -15.26 -5.26 -8.54
C LEU A 166 -15.18 -6.72 -8.99
N MET A 167 -16.18 -7.53 -8.64
CA MET A 167 -16.15 -8.98 -8.89
C MET A 167 -16.64 -9.39 -10.28
N LYS A 168 -17.55 -8.61 -10.89
CA LYS A 168 -18.20 -9.01 -12.14
C LYS A 168 -17.82 -8.13 -13.32
N LEU A 169 -17.79 -6.79 -13.14
CA LEU A 169 -17.62 -5.85 -14.24
C LEU A 169 -16.14 -5.60 -14.53
N LEU A 170 -15.33 -5.34 -13.50
CA LEU A 170 -13.91 -5.04 -13.64
C LEU A 170 -13.12 -6.14 -14.38
N PRO A 171 -13.25 -7.45 -14.04
CA PRO A 171 -12.58 -8.51 -14.78
C PRO A 171 -13.02 -8.62 -16.25
N LYS A 172 -14.30 -8.34 -16.54
CA LYS A 172 -14.82 -8.35 -17.93
C LYS A 172 -14.23 -7.20 -18.75
N LEU A 173 -14.15 -6.00 -18.17
CA LEU A 173 -13.51 -4.84 -18.81
C LEU A 173 -12.02 -5.09 -19.03
N ALA A 174 -11.34 -5.63 -18.02
CA ALA A 174 -9.92 -5.93 -18.10
C ALA A 174 -9.56 -6.93 -19.21
N ARG A 175 -10.40 -7.94 -19.45
CA ARG A 175 -10.23 -8.89 -20.57
C ARG A 175 -10.23 -8.21 -21.94
N LYS A 176 -10.94 -7.08 -22.08
CA LYS A 176 -11.05 -6.35 -23.37
C LYS A 176 -9.99 -5.27 -23.54
N THR A 177 -9.45 -4.74 -22.44
CA THR A 177 -8.63 -3.51 -22.48
C THR A 177 -7.22 -3.67 -21.92
N SER A 178 -6.96 -4.76 -21.16
CA SER A 178 -5.68 -4.95 -20.48
C SER A 178 -4.81 -6.02 -21.13
N SER A 179 -3.49 -5.78 -21.15
CA SER A 179 -2.49 -6.79 -21.51
C SER A 179 -2.32 -7.89 -20.45
N ASN A 180 -2.82 -7.67 -19.22
CA ASN A 180 -2.79 -8.65 -18.12
C ASN A 180 -4.12 -8.71 -17.36
N PRO A 181 -5.16 -9.35 -17.91
CA PRO A 181 -6.46 -9.47 -17.25
C PRO A 181 -6.41 -10.24 -15.91
N ALA A 182 -5.44 -11.15 -15.76
CA ALA A 182 -5.27 -11.95 -14.54
C ALA A 182 -4.96 -11.08 -13.31
N ALA A 183 -4.19 -10.01 -13.48
CA ALA A 183 -3.89 -9.06 -12.40
C ALA A 183 -5.14 -8.38 -11.83
N TYR A 184 -6.17 -8.14 -12.65
CA TYR A 184 -7.43 -7.53 -12.20
C TYR A 184 -8.34 -8.51 -11.47
N VAL A 185 -8.29 -9.79 -11.85
CA VAL A 185 -8.98 -10.86 -11.11
C VAL A 185 -8.33 -11.00 -9.73
N TYR A 186 -7.00 -11.09 -9.68
CA TYR A 186 -6.25 -11.10 -8.41
C TYR A 186 -6.58 -9.88 -7.53
N LEU A 187 -6.61 -8.67 -8.11
CA LEU A 187 -6.98 -7.46 -7.41
C LEU A 187 -8.36 -7.59 -6.75
N ALA A 188 -9.37 -8.02 -7.51
CA ALA A 188 -10.73 -8.19 -7.00
C ALA A 188 -10.82 -9.22 -5.87
N GLU A 189 -10.17 -10.37 -6.04
CA GLU A 189 -10.12 -11.45 -5.05
C GLU A 189 -9.36 -11.02 -3.79
N SER A 190 -8.20 -10.36 -3.94
CA SER A 190 -7.39 -9.87 -2.82
C SER A 190 -8.11 -8.80 -2.00
N ILE A 191 -8.84 -7.88 -2.65
CA ILE A 191 -9.68 -6.88 -1.95
C ILE A 191 -10.82 -7.57 -1.19
N ARG A 192 -11.48 -8.55 -1.80
CA ARG A 192 -12.60 -9.27 -1.15
C ARG A 192 -12.15 -10.05 0.07
N ALA A 193 -10.95 -10.62 0.03
CA ALA A 193 -10.38 -11.40 1.14
C ALA A 193 -9.71 -10.54 2.21
N TRP A 194 -9.57 -9.23 1.97
CA TRP A 194 -8.87 -8.32 2.88
C TRP A 194 -9.75 -7.93 4.08
N PRO A 195 -9.17 -7.77 5.28
CA PRO A 195 -9.86 -7.29 6.47
C PRO A 195 -10.59 -5.95 6.24
N ASN A 196 -11.74 -5.78 6.88
CA ASN A 196 -12.37 -4.47 6.97
C ASN A 196 -11.59 -3.54 7.93
N GLN A 197 -12.08 -2.30 8.10
CA GLN A 197 -11.41 -1.27 8.89
C GLN A 197 -11.15 -1.70 10.33
N GLU A 198 -12.16 -2.23 11.01
CA GLU A 198 -12.09 -2.66 12.42
C GLU A 198 -11.18 -3.87 12.59
N GLN A 199 -11.29 -4.83 11.67
CA GLN A 199 -10.45 -6.02 11.68
C GLN A 199 -8.97 -5.67 11.48
N LEU A 200 -8.65 -4.78 10.52
CA LEU A 200 -7.26 -4.34 10.34
C LEU A 200 -6.74 -3.57 11.56
N ALA A 201 -7.56 -2.71 12.16
CA ALA A 201 -7.21 -2.01 13.39
C ALA A 201 -6.90 -2.98 14.54
N ALA A 202 -7.68 -4.06 14.67
CA ALA A 202 -7.42 -5.11 15.65
C ALA A 202 -6.11 -5.87 15.37
N GLU A 203 -5.83 -6.20 14.11
CA GLU A 203 -4.57 -6.83 13.69
C GLU A 203 -3.34 -5.94 13.99
N MET A 204 -3.46 -4.62 13.75
CA MET A 204 -2.41 -3.66 14.09
C MET A 204 -2.17 -3.63 15.62
N SER A 205 -3.25 -3.63 16.42
CA SER A 205 -3.14 -3.71 17.88
C SER A 205 -2.51 -5.03 18.33
N GLY A 206 -2.88 -6.14 17.71
CA GLY A 206 -2.29 -7.47 17.96
C GLY A 206 -0.80 -7.55 17.62
N ALA A 207 -0.32 -6.76 16.66
CA ALA A 207 1.08 -6.62 16.32
C ALA A 207 1.88 -5.71 17.28
N GLY A 208 1.24 -5.10 18.30
CA GLY A 208 1.88 -4.28 19.32
C GLY A 208 1.71 -2.76 19.13
N TRP A 209 1.03 -2.34 18.09
CA TRP A 209 0.72 -0.94 17.86
C TRP A 209 -0.36 -0.42 18.81
N ARG A 210 -0.36 0.89 19.10
CA ARG A 210 -1.29 1.56 20.00
C ARG A 210 -2.20 2.55 19.26
N ASN A 211 -3.36 2.83 19.84
CA ASN A 211 -4.30 3.88 19.42
C ASN A 211 -4.67 3.78 17.93
N PRO A 212 -5.18 2.64 17.45
CA PRO A 212 -5.61 2.52 16.07
C PRO A 212 -6.78 3.47 15.78
N SER A 213 -6.65 4.20 14.67
CA SER A 213 -7.70 5.06 14.15
C SER A 213 -7.70 5.00 12.63
N TRP A 214 -8.80 5.34 11.97
CA TRP A 214 -8.85 5.37 10.51
C TRP A 214 -9.76 6.46 9.98
N VAL A 215 -9.48 6.84 8.73
CA VAL A 215 -10.30 7.74 7.92
C VAL A 215 -10.73 7.01 6.66
N ASN A 216 -12.04 6.95 6.41
CA ASN A 216 -12.60 6.40 5.19
C ASN A 216 -12.49 7.38 4.02
N LEU A 217 -12.03 6.89 2.88
CA LEU A 217 -12.00 7.61 1.61
C LEU A 217 -13.00 6.95 0.65
N THR A 218 -13.66 7.77 -0.17
CA THR A 218 -14.65 7.30 -1.18
C THR A 218 -15.66 6.31 -0.58
N GLY A 219 -16.31 6.71 0.53
CA GLY A 219 -17.33 5.88 1.18
C GLY A 219 -16.82 4.59 1.82
N GLY A 220 -15.52 4.48 2.09
CA GLY A 220 -14.88 3.31 2.68
C GLY A 220 -14.30 2.32 1.67
N VAL A 221 -14.27 2.66 0.38
CA VAL A 221 -13.55 1.87 -0.65
C VAL A 221 -12.05 1.78 -0.30
N VAL A 222 -11.50 2.85 0.25
CA VAL A 222 -10.15 2.92 0.81
C VAL A 222 -10.25 3.43 2.23
N ALA A 223 -9.42 2.89 3.11
CA ALA A 223 -9.23 3.39 4.46
C ALA A 223 -7.75 3.77 4.69
N VAL A 224 -7.54 4.84 5.43
CA VAL A 224 -6.22 5.26 5.90
C VAL A 224 -6.17 5.00 7.40
N HIS A 225 -5.46 3.97 7.81
CA HIS A 225 -5.25 3.65 9.23
C HIS A 225 -4.01 4.35 9.75
N THR A 226 -4.08 4.78 11.00
CA THR A 226 -2.96 5.37 11.74
C THR A 226 -2.86 4.74 13.11
N VAL A 227 -1.65 4.37 13.49
CA VAL A 227 -1.30 3.81 14.80
C VAL A 227 0.01 4.39 15.29
N ILE A 228 0.29 4.28 16.59
CA ILE A 228 1.46 4.83 17.24
C ILE A 228 2.25 3.70 17.91
N LYS A 229 3.58 3.73 17.84
CA LYS A 229 4.44 2.87 18.65
C LYS A 229 4.47 3.38 20.08
N GLY A 230 4.00 2.54 21.00
CA GLY A 230 4.11 2.80 22.45
C GLY A 230 5.55 2.71 22.94
N SER A 231 5.76 3.21 24.15
CA SER A 231 6.96 2.97 24.95
C SER A 231 7.00 1.55 25.46
#